data_39762d4c7989e4a52a31fdd0a6bb0059
#
_entry.id   39762d4c7989e4a52a31fdd0a6bb0059
#
_cell.length_a   1.000
_cell.length_b   1.000
_cell.length_c   1.000
_cell.angle_alpha   90.00
_cell.angle_beta   90.00
_cell.angle_gamma   90.00
#
_symmetry.space_group_name_H-M   'P 1'
#
loop_
_entity.id
_entity.type
_entity.pdbx_description
1 polymer ?
#
loop_
_entity_poly.entity_id
_entity_poly.type
_entity_poly.pdbx_seq_one_letter_code
_entity_poly.pdbx_strand_id
1 'polypeptide(L)'
;IGIRDDMYIGQGHTYQKTFMDALEEGYRDGILEQRPTLVNLQCDVDHPTQCMADMLHVIHYFGGVENLKGKKVAMTWAYSPSYGKPLSVPQGVIGLFTRFGMDVTLAHPDGYDVMPEVEEVARKNCEKYGSKFHKTNSMAEAFQDADIVYPKSWAPFAAMEERTKLYSAGDQAGIDALEKKLLAQNAQHKDWACTEEMMKLTKDGK
;
A
#
# COMPACT_ATOMS: atom_id res chain seq x y z
N ILE A 1 2.10 8.33 -21.09
CA ILE A 1 1.73 6.90 -21.10
C ILE A 1 1.41 6.50 -19.67
N GLY A 2 0.22 5.93 -19.42
CA GLY A 2 -0.16 5.36 -18.12
C GLY A 2 -0.02 3.85 -18.12
N ILE A 3 0.67 3.27 -17.13
CA ILE A 3 0.83 1.82 -16.98
C ILE A 3 0.33 1.39 -15.61
N ARG A 4 -0.44 0.28 -15.61
CA ARG A 4 -0.82 -0.45 -14.41
C ARG A 4 -0.38 -1.90 -14.53
N ASP A 5 0.40 -2.38 -13.57
CA ASP A 5 0.81 -3.78 -13.41
C ASP A 5 1.10 -4.06 -11.93
N ASP A 6 0.12 -4.61 -11.21
CA ASP A 6 0.10 -4.71 -9.75
C ASP A 6 -0.10 -6.14 -9.22
N MET A 7 -0.06 -7.15 -10.12
CA MET A 7 -0.46 -8.51 -9.77
C MET A 7 0.66 -9.39 -9.21
N TYR A 8 1.92 -9.13 -9.61
CA TYR A 8 3.05 -9.99 -9.29
C TYR A 8 4.20 -9.18 -8.70
N ILE A 9 4.59 -9.53 -7.47
CA ILE A 9 5.67 -8.86 -6.74
C ILE A 9 6.99 -8.93 -7.55
N GLY A 10 7.65 -7.77 -7.68
CA GLY A 10 8.90 -7.59 -8.40
C GLY A 10 8.75 -7.41 -9.91
N GLN A 11 7.55 -7.65 -10.48
CA GLN A 11 7.35 -7.57 -11.93
C GLN A 11 6.83 -6.22 -12.41
N GLY A 12 5.79 -5.68 -11.80
CA GLY A 12 5.15 -4.46 -12.28
C GLY A 12 6.07 -3.24 -12.25
N HIS A 13 6.78 -3.05 -11.16
CA HIS A 13 7.79 -1.98 -11.05
C HIS A 13 8.93 -2.18 -12.05
N THR A 14 9.45 -3.41 -12.17
CA THR A 14 10.51 -3.75 -13.12
C THR A 14 10.07 -3.54 -14.56
N TYR A 15 8.86 -3.96 -14.90
CA TYR A 15 8.30 -3.74 -16.24
C TYR A 15 8.23 -2.25 -16.58
N GLN A 16 7.70 -1.42 -15.68
CA GLN A 16 7.60 0.03 -15.88
C GLN A 16 8.97 0.67 -16.07
N LYS A 17 9.98 0.23 -15.29
CA LYS A 17 11.35 0.70 -15.43
C LYS A 17 11.95 0.32 -16.78
N THR A 18 11.84 -0.94 -17.19
CA THR A 18 12.34 -1.43 -18.49
C THR A 18 11.66 -0.67 -19.64
N PHE A 19 10.36 -0.42 -19.52
CA PHE A 19 9.62 0.35 -20.53
C PHE A 19 10.13 1.80 -20.63
N MET A 20 10.42 2.45 -19.49
CA MET A 20 11.01 3.80 -19.48
C MET A 20 12.41 3.82 -20.09
N ASP A 21 13.24 2.83 -19.79
CA ASP A 21 14.58 2.73 -20.33
C ASP A 21 14.55 2.61 -21.86
N ALA A 22 13.60 1.79 -22.40
CA ALA A 22 13.40 1.66 -23.85
C ALA A 22 12.90 2.96 -24.52
N LEU A 23 12.00 3.70 -23.86
CA LEU A 23 11.57 5.02 -24.37
C LEU A 23 12.72 6.05 -24.36
N GLU A 24 13.56 6.02 -23.33
CA GLU A 24 14.75 6.89 -23.26
C GLU A 24 15.75 6.59 -24.37
N GLU A 25 16.00 5.29 -24.64
CA GLU A 25 16.86 4.85 -25.72
C GLU A 25 16.29 5.30 -27.08
N GLY A 26 15.00 5.04 -27.36
CA GLY A 26 14.36 5.43 -28.61
C GLY A 26 14.37 6.96 -28.84
N TYR A 27 14.23 7.76 -27.77
CA TYR A 27 14.37 9.22 -27.88
C TYR A 27 15.80 9.65 -28.18
N ARG A 28 16.78 9.09 -27.46
CA ARG A 28 18.21 9.40 -27.66
C ARG A 28 18.71 9.02 -29.06
N ASP A 29 18.18 7.92 -29.61
CA ASP A 29 18.57 7.41 -30.95
C ASP A 29 17.80 8.11 -32.09
N GLY A 30 16.94 9.10 -31.76
CA GLY A 30 16.17 9.87 -32.75
C GLY A 30 15.01 9.11 -33.38
N ILE A 31 14.63 7.94 -32.84
CA ILE A 31 13.46 7.16 -33.28
C ILE A 31 12.18 7.81 -32.83
N LEU A 32 12.19 8.39 -31.61
CA LEU A 32 11.07 9.13 -31.04
C LEU A 32 11.31 10.63 -31.16
N GLU A 33 10.37 11.37 -31.71
CA GLU A 33 10.42 12.84 -31.83
C GLU A 33 10.34 13.55 -30.49
N GLN A 34 9.71 12.95 -29.49
CA GLN A 34 9.60 13.48 -28.14
C GLN A 34 9.78 12.37 -27.11
N ARG A 35 10.23 12.76 -25.92
CA ARG A 35 10.39 11.88 -24.78
C ARG A 35 9.05 11.72 -24.03
N PRO A 36 8.35 10.58 -24.15
CA PRO A 36 7.10 10.39 -23.46
C PRO A 36 7.30 10.36 -21.94
N THR A 37 6.35 10.90 -21.18
CA THR A 37 6.30 10.73 -19.73
C THR A 37 5.51 9.48 -19.40
N LEU A 38 6.06 8.65 -18.50
CA LEU A 38 5.33 7.51 -17.92
C LEU A 38 4.68 7.94 -16.61
N VAL A 39 3.43 7.56 -16.44
CA VAL A 39 2.68 7.68 -15.18
C VAL A 39 2.42 6.29 -14.63
N ASN A 40 2.96 6.00 -13.46
CA ASN A 40 2.63 4.80 -12.71
C ASN A 40 1.18 4.93 -12.20
N LEU A 41 0.24 4.24 -12.83
CA LEU A 41 -1.15 4.20 -12.38
C LEU A 41 -1.31 3.28 -11.16
N GLN A 42 -0.58 2.16 -11.16
CA GLN A 42 -0.41 1.25 -10.03
C GLN A 42 0.66 0.21 -10.39
N CYS A 43 1.56 -0.12 -9.48
CA CYS A 43 2.44 -1.28 -9.61
C CYS A 43 2.37 -2.13 -8.33
N ASP A 44 3.18 -3.16 -8.25
CA ASP A 44 3.30 -4.04 -7.08
C ASP A 44 3.82 -3.31 -5.82
N VAL A 45 4.63 -2.26 -6.02
CA VAL A 45 5.25 -1.49 -4.92
C VAL A 45 4.36 -0.35 -4.45
N ASP A 46 3.76 0.40 -5.39
CA ASP A 46 3.07 1.65 -5.08
C ASP A 46 1.86 1.90 -5.99
N HIS A 47 0.92 2.71 -5.50
CA HIS A 47 -0.19 3.27 -6.25
C HIS A 47 -0.18 4.81 -6.15
N PRO A 48 0.76 5.49 -6.83
CA PRO A 48 1.00 6.92 -6.62
C PRO A 48 -0.23 7.78 -6.89
N THR A 49 -0.99 7.47 -7.94
CA THR A 49 -2.19 8.25 -8.31
C THR A 49 -3.27 8.17 -7.24
N GLN A 50 -3.50 6.99 -6.64
CA GLN A 50 -4.43 6.82 -5.52
C GLN A 50 -3.94 7.57 -4.29
N CYS A 51 -2.71 7.32 -3.87
CA CYS A 51 -2.17 7.89 -2.63
C CYS A 51 -2.05 9.43 -2.70
N MET A 52 -1.74 9.98 -3.88
CA MET A 52 -1.73 11.44 -4.07
C MET A 52 -3.14 12.03 -4.04
N ALA A 53 -4.15 11.33 -4.60
CA ALA A 53 -5.53 11.76 -4.54
C ALA A 53 -6.05 11.75 -3.09
N ASP A 54 -5.75 10.69 -2.33
CA ASP A 54 -6.11 10.58 -0.91
C ASP A 54 -5.41 11.67 -0.09
N MET A 55 -4.12 11.90 -0.34
CA MET A 55 -3.37 12.98 0.32
C MET A 55 -3.95 14.37 -0.01
N LEU A 56 -4.33 14.62 -1.26
CA LEU A 56 -4.95 15.88 -1.65
C LEU A 56 -6.28 16.09 -0.90
N HIS A 57 -7.09 15.03 -0.76
CA HIS A 57 -8.32 15.07 0.03
C HIS A 57 -8.03 15.41 1.50
N VAL A 58 -7.03 14.77 2.09
CA VAL A 58 -6.59 15.01 3.48
C VAL A 58 -6.08 16.44 3.67
N ILE A 59 -5.29 16.97 2.73
CA ILE A 59 -4.83 18.37 2.74
C ILE A 59 -6.03 19.33 2.75
N HIS A 60 -7.03 19.10 1.89
CA HIS A 60 -8.23 19.93 1.84
C HIS A 60 -9.06 19.84 3.12
N TYR A 61 -9.21 18.63 3.67
CA TYR A 61 -9.97 18.40 4.90
C TYR A 61 -9.35 19.13 6.10
N PHE A 62 -8.03 19.12 6.25
CA PHE A 62 -7.33 19.82 7.34
C PHE A 62 -6.99 21.29 7.03
N GLY A 63 -7.35 21.78 5.85
CA GLY A 63 -7.21 23.20 5.49
C GLY A 63 -5.79 23.63 5.10
N GLY A 64 -4.90 22.67 4.77
CA GLY A 64 -3.55 22.98 4.30
C GLY A 64 -2.52 21.91 4.66
N VAL A 65 -1.43 21.86 3.91
CA VAL A 65 -0.35 20.89 4.12
C VAL A 65 0.38 21.12 5.45
N GLU A 66 0.44 22.36 5.91
CA GLU A 66 1.04 22.77 7.18
C GLU A 66 0.32 22.20 8.41
N ASN A 67 -0.94 21.79 8.25
CA ASN A 67 -1.78 21.24 9.31
C ASN A 67 -1.70 19.70 9.44
N LEU A 68 -0.90 19.04 8.60
CA LEU A 68 -0.81 17.59 8.58
C LEU A 68 0.17 17.02 9.61
N LYS A 69 1.19 17.79 9.99
CA LYS A 69 2.23 17.30 10.89
C LYS A 69 1.65 16.83 12.22
N GLY A 70 2.00 15.58 12.59
CA GLY A 70 1.53 14.95 13.83
C GLY A 70 0.08 14.46 13.82
N LYS A 71 -0.64 14.57 12.69
CA LYS A 71 -1.92 13.87 12.52
C LYS A 71 -1.71 12.38 12.53
N LYS A 72 -2.56 11.66 13.25
CA LYS A 72 -2.48 10.21 13.39
C LYS A 72 -3.30 9.50 12.32
N VAL A 73 -2.68 8.57 11.62
CA VAL A 73 -3.29 7.75 10.57
C VAL A 73 -3.25 6.29 10.96
N ALA A 74 -4.41 5.66 11.05
CA ALA A 74 -4.56 4.22 11.20
C ALA A 74 -4.71 3.57 9.83
N MET A 75 -3.61 3.10 9.23
CA MET A 75 -3.65 2.24 8.04
C MET A 75 -3.86 0.80 8.49
N THR A 76 -5.05 0.26 8.31
CA THR A 76 -5.38 -1.06 8.85
C THR A 76 -5.79 -2.05 7.78
N TRP A 77 -5.37 -3.31 7.96
CA TRP A 77 -6.00 -4.39 7.23
C TRP A 77 -7.49 -4.47 7.57
N ALA A 78 -8.30 -4.86 6.61
CA ALA A 78 -9.72 -5.14 6.80
C ALA A 78 -10.11 -6.40 6.03
N TYR A 79 -10.99 -7.20 6.63
CA TYR A 79 -11.45 -8.43 6.03
C TYR A 79 -12.05 -8.22 4.65
N SER A 80 -11.72 -9.12 3.74
CA SER A 80 -12.35 -9.25 2.43
C SER A 80 -12.44 -10.75 2.07
N PRO A 81 -13.52 -11.18 1.41
CA PRO A 81 -13.61 -12.55 0.90
C PRO A 81 -12.66 -12.82 -0.30
N SER A 82 -11.91 -11.81 -0.74
CA SER A 82 -10.92 -11.92 -1.81
C SER A 82 -9.51 -11.99 -1.25
N TYR A 83 -8.68 -12.90 -1.78
CA TYR A 83 -7.28 -13.08 -1.39
C TYR A 83 -6.30 -12.25 -2.23
N GLY A 84 -6.66 -11.90 -3.47
CA GLY A 84 -5.76 -11.33 -4.47
C GLY A 84 -5.71 -9.80 -4.48
N LYS A 85 -5.78 -9.14 -3.32
CA LYS A 85 -5.70 -7.69 -3.24
C LYS A 85 -4.24 -7.22 -3.21
N PRO A 86 -3.86 -6.22 -4.05
CA PRO A 86 -2.48 -5.72 -4.09
C PRO A 86 -2.05 -5.04 -2.78
N LEU A 87 -0.75 -5.08 -2.52
CA LEU A 87 -0.08 -4.41 -1.40
C LEU A 87 0.16 -2.91 -1.65
N SER A 88 0.10 -2.47 -2.90
CA SER A 88 0.53 -1.13 -3.32
C SER A 88 -0.19 0.03 -2.62
N VAL A 89 -1.47 -0.11 -2.26
CA VAL A 89 -2.20 0.97 -1.55
C VAL A 89 -1.70 1.15 -0.12
N PRO A 90 -1.69 0.13 0.77
CA PRO A 90 -1.13 0.31 2.11
C PRO A 90 0.34 0.74 2.06
N GLN A 91 1.13 0.23 1.13
CA GLN A 91 2.53 0.61 0.93
C GLN A 91 2.68 2.09 0.55
N GLY A 92 1.89 2.56 -0.40
CA GLY A 92 1.87 3.97 -0.81
C GLY A 92 1.42 4.89 0.32
N VAL A 93 0.41 4.49 1.10
CA VAL A 93 -0.08 5.27 2.25
C VAL A 93 1.01 5.43 3.30
N ILE A 94 1.64 4.34 3.78
CA ILE A 94 2.68 4.46 4.81
C ILE A 94 3.89 5.25 4.32
N GLY A 95 4.28 5.11 3.04
CA GLY A 95 5.38 5.84 2.44
C GLY A 95 5.08 7.33 2.24
N LEU A 96 3.89 7.68 1.74
CA LEU A 96 3.55 9.06 1.45
C LEU A 96 3.20 9.85 2.72
N PHE A 97 2.34 9.29 3.60
CA PHE A 97 1.83 10.02 4.76
C PHE A 97 2.95 10.32 5.78
N THR A 98 3.88 9.39 6.00
CA THR A 98 5.06 9.65 6.83
C THR A 98 5.96 10.75 6.24
N ARG A 99 6.04 10.88 4.91
CA ARG A 99 6.78 11.98 4.23
C ARG A 99 6.17 13.35 4.50
N PHE A 100 4.85 13.43 4.70
CA PHE A 100 4.14 14.66 5.07
C PHE A 100 4.14 14.94 6.58
N GLY A 101 4.92 14.19 7.35
CA GLY A 101 5.06 14.40 8.79
C GLY A 101 3.91 13.86 9.62
N MET A 102 3.05 13.01 9.05
CA MET A 102 1.94 12.38 9.76
C MET A 102 2.42 11.14 10.52
N ASP A 103 1.85 10.87 11.68
CA ASP A 103 2.13 9.68 12.48
C ASP A 103 1.28 8.52 11.96
N VAL A 104 1.91 7.46 11.45
CA VAL A 104 1.21 6.34 10.81
C VAL A 104 1.36 5.07 11.63
N THR A 105 0.23 4.46 11.97
CA THR A 105 0.17 3.10 12.53
C THR A 105 -0.32 2.13 11.47
N LEU A 106 0.51 1.15 11.10
CA LEU A 106 0.15 0.04 10.24
C LEU A 106 -0.35 -1.12 11.10
N ALA A 107 -1.63 -1.48 10.97
CA ALA A 107 -2.23 -2.58 11.71
C ALA A 107 -2.71 -3.70 10.78
N HIS A 108 -2.34 -4.94 11.09
CA HIS A 108 -2.76 -6.11 10.32
C HIS A 108 -2.70 -7.38 11.18
N PRO A 109 -3.44 -8.45 10.82
CA PRO A 109 -3.28 -9.76 11.44
C PRO A 109 -1.84 -10.26 11.29
N ASP A 110 -1.42 -11.13 12.18
CA ASP A 110 -0.11 -11.77 12.06
C ASP A 110 0.06 -12.44 10.69
N GLY A 111 1.24 -12.28 10.08
CA GLY A 111 1.57 -12.79 8.76
C GLY A 111 1.02 -11.98 7.56
N TYR A 112 0.32 -10.86 7.78
CA TYR A 112 -0.15 -9.97 6.69
C TYR A 112 0.78 -8.78 6.47
N ASP A 113 2.07 -9.00 6.60
CA ASP A 113 3.09 -7.99 6.39
C ASP A 113 3.07 -7.42 4.96
N VAL A 114 3.49 -6.17 4.83
CA VAL A 114 3.82 -5.51 3.56
C VAL A 114 5.30 -5.71 3.22
N MET A 115 5.77 -5.16 2.11
CA MET A 115 7.18 -5.24 1.70
C MET A 115 8.08 -4.57 2.75
N PRO A 116 9.14 -5.26 3.25
CA PRO A 116 10.05 -4.71 4.26
C PRO A 116 10.73 -3.41 3.81
N GLU A 117 11.05 -3.28 2.52
CA GLU A 117 11.68 -2.10 1.94
C GLU A 117 10.80 -0.86 2.06
N VAL A 118 9.48 -1.03 1.97
CA VAL A 118 8.52 0.08 2.11
C VAL A 118 8.40 0.52 3.57
N GLU A 119 8.42 -0.42 4.52
CA GLU A 119 8.49 -0.08 5.96
C GLU A 119 9.77 0.69 6.27
N GLU A 120 10.90 0.30 5.66
CA GLU A 120 12.17 1.01 5.83
C GLU A 120 12.10 2.45 5.27
N VAL A 121 11.45 2.65 4.12
CA VAL A 121 11.19 3.99 3.58
C VAL A 121 10.35 4.81 4.56
N ALA A 122 9.31 4.23 5.16
CA ALA A 122 8.48 4.92 6.16
C ALA A 122 9.32 5.33 7.38
N ARG A 123 10.22 4.46 7.89
CA ARG A 123 11.13 4.79 9.01
C ARG A 123 12.09 5.93 8.67
N LYS A 124 12.71 5.90 7.48
CA LYS A 124 13.59 6.98 7.01
C LYS A 124 12.84 8.31 6.85
N ASN A 125 11.58 8.28 6.40
CA ASN A 125 10.74 9.47 6.37
C ASN A 125 10.51 10.03 7.78
N CYS A 126 10.25 9.16 8.76
CA CYS A 126 10.07 9.58 10.15
C CYS A 126 11.29 10.31 10.71
N GLU A 127 12.49 9.79 10.47
CA GLU A 127 13.74 10.44 10.86
C GLU A 127 13.89 11.82 10.19
N LYS A 128 13.55 11.91 8.91
CA LYS A 128 13.74 13.14 8.12
C LYS A 128 12.69 14.21 8.41
N TYR A 129 11.43 13.83 8.56
CA TYR A 129 10.30 14.76 8.63
C TYR A 129 9.70 14.88 10.03
N GLY A 130 10.18 14.11 10.99
CA GLY A 130 9.77 14.15 12.40
C GLY A 130 8.38 13.55 12.64
N SER A 131 7.99 12.56 11.83
CA SER A 131 6.79 11.73 12.03
C SER A 131 7.13 10.46 12.82
N LYS A 132 6.12 9.62 13.06
CA LYS A 132 6.27 8.30 13.67
C LYS A 132 5.68 7.23 12.78
N PHE A 133 6.33 6.07 12.77
CA PHE A 133 5.80 4.86 12.14
C PHE A 133 5.77 3.73 13.16
N HIS A 134 4.60 3.18 13.39
CA HIS A 134 4.37 2.06 14.30
C HIS A 134 3.67 0.91 13.59
N LYS A 135 3.97 -0.32 13.98
CA LYS A 135 3.31 -1.53 13.47
C LYS A 135 2.70 -2.32 14.63
N THR A 136 1.46 -2.78 14.46
CA THR A 136 0.73 -3.53 15.49
C THR A 136 -0.17 -4.61 14.88
N ASN A 137 -0.48 -5.64 15.67
CA ASN A 137 -1.48 -6.64 15.33
C ASN A 137 -2.85 -6.35 16.01
N SER A 138 -3.08 -5.11 16.41
CA SER A 138 -4.33 -4.67 17.04
C SER A 138 -4.96 -3.50 16.27
N MET A 139 -6.13 -3.74 15.66
CA MET A 139 -6.90 -2.67 15.02
C MET A 139 -7.33 -1.61 16.04
N ALA A 140 -7.71 -2.03 17.26
CA ALA A 140 -8.11 -1.11 18.33
C ALA A 140 -6.97 -0.17 18.74
N GLU A 141 -5.75 -0.69 18.86
CA GLU A 141 -4.56 0.14 19.14
C GLU A 141 -4.32 1.17 18.03
N ALA A 142 -4.45 0.77 16.77
CA ALA A 142 -4.27 1.69 15.65
C ALA A 142 -5.34 2.80 15.62
N PHE A 143 -6.58 2.47 16.00
CA PHE A 143 -7.69 3.43 16.02
C PHE A 143 -7.60 4.43 17.16
N GLN A 144 -6.85 4.09 18.25
CA GLN A 144 -6.80 4.95 19.44
C GLN A 144 -6.30 6.35 19.11
N ASP A 145 -7.18 7.35 19.30
CA ASP A 145 -6.93 8.76 18.99
C ASP A 145 -6.52 9.04 17.53
N ALA A 146 -6.87 8.18 16.58
CA ALA A 146 -6.58 8.40 15.16
C ALA A 146 -7.41 9.59 14.62
N ASP A 147 -6.75 10.48 13.86
CA ASP A 147 -7.42 11.55 13.10
C ASP A 147 -7.99 10.99 11.77
N ILE A 148 -7.39 9.91 11.23
CA ILE A 148 -7.78 9.26 9.98
C ILE A 148 -7.72 7.76 10.16
N VAL A 149 -8.77 7.07 9.69
CA VAL A 149 -8.82 5.61 9.59
C VAL A 149 -8.91 5.20 8.13
N TYR A 150 -7.97 4.34 7.70
CA TYR A 150 -7.89 3.84 6.33
C TYR A 150 -7.95 2.31 6.32
N PRO A 151 -9.16 1.69 6.38
CA PRO A 151 -9.30 0.24 6.33
C PRO A 151 -9.18 -0.25 4.89
N LYS A 152 -8.30 -1.22 4.64
CA LYS A 152 -8.02 -1.77 3.32
C LYS A 152 -7.65 -3.24 3.41
N SER A 153 -8.17 -4.08 2.51
CA SER A 153 -7.72 -5.47 2.40
C SER A 153 -6.50 -5.57 1.49
N TRP A 154 -5.53 -6.39 1.87
CA TRP A 154 -4.40 -6.80 1.02
C TRP A 154 -4.00 -8.24 1.32
N ALA A 155 -3.29 -8.88 0.38
CA ALA A 155 -2.72 -10.21 0.56
C ALA A 155 -1.39 -10.14 1.33
N PRO A 156 -1.00 -11.15 2.10
CA PRO A 156 0.31 -11.24 2.73
C PRO A 156 1.45 -11.12 1.70
N PHE A 157 2.49 -10.35 2.01
CA PHE A 157 3.65 -10.19 1.12
C PHE A 157 4.27 -11.54 0.74
N ALA A 158 4.53 -12.41 1.72
CA ALA A 158 5.11 -13.74 1.47
C ALA A 158 4.24 -14.61 0.53
N ALA A 159 2.92 -14.51 0.64
CA ALA A 159 2.01 -15.23 -0.25
C ALA A 159 2.04 -14.67 -1.68
N MET A 160 2.21 -13.36 -1.83
CA MET A 160 2.35 -12.74 -3.16
C MET A 160 3.69 -13.07 -3.80
N GLU A 161 4.78 -13.21 -3.03
CA GLU A 161 6.05 -13.74 -3.54
C GLU A 161 5.92 -15.19 -4.01
N GLU A 162 5.25 -16.05 -3.21
CA GLU A 162 4.96 -17.44 -3.59
C GLU A 162 4.15 -17.49 -4.89
N ARG A 163 3.11 -16.67 -5.00
CA ARG A 163 2.29 -16.55 -6.21
C ARG A 163 3.12 -16.18 -7.43
N THR A 164 4.04 -15.22 -7.30
CA THR A 164 4.93 -14.80 -8.39
C THR A 164 5.82 -15.93 -8.85
N LYS A 165 6.38 -16.73 -7.92
CA LYS A 165 7.21 -17.91 -8.23
C LYS A 165 6.43 -18.98 -8.99
N LEU A 166 5.21 -19.29 -8.51
CA LEU A 166 4.32 -20.27 -9.16
C LEU A 166 3.93 -19.80 -10.58
N TYR A 167 3.59 -18.54 -10.73
CA TYR A 167 3.28 -17.95 -12.03
C TYR A 167 4.46 -18.06 -13.01
N SER A 168 5.66 -17.70 -12.56
CA SER A 168 6.88 -17.77 -13.37
C SER A 168 7.25 -19.21 -13.77
N ALA A 169 6.85 -20.18 -12.96
CA ALA A 169 7.02 -21.62 -13.26
C ALA A 169 5.91 -22.19 -14.14
N GLY A 170 4.84 -21.41 -14.45
CA GLY A 170 3.66 -21.89 -15.16
C GLY A 170 2.80 -22.87 -14.35
N ASP A 171 2.94 -22.89 -13.01
CA ASP A 171 2.24 -23.80 -12.12
C ASP A 171 0.86 -23.27 -11.73
N GLN A 172 -0.12 -23.46 -12.61
CA GLN A 172 -1.49 -23.04 -12.35
C GLN A 172 -2.13 -23.81 -11.18
N ALA A 173 -1.81 -25.09 -11.02
CA ALA A 173 -2.34 -25.90 -9.93
C ALA A 173 -1.84 -25.43 -8.56
N GLY A 174 -0.56 -25.02 -8.48
CA GLY A 174 0.01 -24.38 -7.31
C GLY A 174 -0.66 -23.05 -6.97
N ILE A 175 -0.94 -22.22 -7.98
CA ILE A 175 -1.67 -20.96 -7.79
C ILE A 175 -3.08 -21.22 -7.22
N ASP A 176 -3.82 -22.18 -7.77
CA ASP A 176 -5.17 -22.55 -7.31
C ASP A 176 -5.16 -23.09 -5.87
N ALA A 177 -4.12 -23.85 -5.52
CA ALA A 177 -3.92 -24.34 -4.15
C ALA A 177 -3.61 -23.22 -3.16
N LEU A 178 -2.74 -22.29 -3.54
CA LEU A 178 -2.40 -21.10 -2.76
C LEU A 178 -3.63 -20.21 -2.54
N GLU A 179 -4.46 -20.02 -3.57
CA GLU A 179 -5.70 -19.28 -3.47
C GLU A 179 -6.62 -19.86 -2.38
N LYS A 180 -6.88 -21.17 -2.43
CA LYS A 180 -7.72 -21.85 -1.43
C LYS A 180 -7.18 -21.68 -0.01
N LYS A 181 -5.85 -21.80 0.15
CA LYS A 181 -5.18 -21.60 1.43
C LYS A 181 -5.39 -20.18 1.95
N LEU A 182 -5.20 -19.16 1.11
CA LEU A 182 -5.34 -17.76 1.49
C LEU A 182 -6.79 -17.37 1.78
N LEU A 183 -7.76 -17.89 1.04
CA LEU A 183 -9.18 -17.70 1.35
C LEU A 183 -9.55 -18.27 2.73
N ALA A 184 -9.04 -19.45 3.05
CA ALA A 184 -9.24 -20.07 4.37
C ALA A 184 -8.56 -19.28 5.50
N GLN A 185 -7.37 -18.74 5.24
CA GLN A 185 -6.65 -17.87 6.17
C GLN A 185 -7.42 -16.55 6.40
N ASN A 186 -7.84 -15.85 5.34
CA ASN A 186 -8.63 -14.63 5.47
C ASN A 186 -9.91 -14.86 6.28
N ALA A 187 -10.57 -16.00 6.11
CA ALA A 187 -11.81 -16.32 6.82
C ALA A 187 -11.65 -16.43 8.34
N GLN A 188 -10.42 -16.55 8.86
CA GLN A 188 -10.11 -16.57 10.28
C GLN A 188 -10.06 -15.15 10.90
N HIS A 189 -10.03 -14.11 10.07
CA HIS A 189 -9.86 -12.70 10.47
C HIS A 189 -11.08 -11.84 10.12
N LYS A 190 -12.29 -12.42 10.19
CA LYS A 190 -13.55 -11.69 9.93
C LYS A 190 -13.86 -10.60 10.97
N ASP A 191 -13.25 -10.69 12.13
CA ASP A 191 -13.27 -9.70 13.20
C ASP A 191 -12.50 -8.40 12.86
N TRP A 192 -11.61 -8.45 11.86
CA TRP A 192 -10.94 -7.25 11.34
C TRP A 192 -11.89 -6.44 10.47
N ALA A 193 -12.81 -5.76 11.14
CA ALA A 193 -13.84 -4.92 10.52
C ALA A 193 -13.88 -3.55 11.18
N CYS A 194 -13.95 -2.50 10.36
CA CYS A 194 -14.16 -1.14 10.83
C CYS A 194 -15.65 -0.99 11.21
N THR A 195 -15.95 -1.13 12.50
CA THR A 195 -17.31 -1.02 13.05
C THR A 195 -17.51 0.32 13.75
N GLU A 196 -18.76 0.69 14.01
CA GLU A 196 -19.09 1.91 14.81
C GLU A 196 -18.42 1.87 16.19
N GLU A 197 -18.33 0.70 16.82
CA GLU A 197 -17.66 0.56 18.14
C GLU A 197 -16.16 0.84 18.02
N MET A 198 -15.52 0.37 16.95
CA MET A 198 -14.11 0.66 16.69
C MET A 198 -13.90 2.16 16.40
N MET A 199 -14.81 2.81 15.67
CA MET A 199 -14.71 4.24 15.37
C MET A 199 -14.81 5.11 16.62
N LYS A 200 -15.47 4.67 17.69
CA LYS A 200 -15.49 5.39 18.97
C LYS A 200 -14.12 5.55 19.64
N LEU A 201 -13.13 4.74 19.23
CA LEU A 201 -11.75 4.86 19.72
C LEU A 201 -10.97 5.99 19.05
N THR A 202 -11.46 6.53 17.93
CA THR A 202 -10.81 7.61 17.22
C THR A 202 -10.92 8.92 18.01
N LYS A 203 -10.13 9.91 17.63
CA LYS A 203 -10.01 11.19 18.33
C LYS A 203 -11.34 11.89 18.60
N ASP A 204 -12.26 11.84 17.64
CA ASP A 204 -13.58 12.48 17.75
C ASP A 204 -14.72 11.47 17.95
N GLY A 205 -14.41 10.18 18.06
CA GLY A 205 -15.38 9.10 18.23
C GLY A 205 -16.32 8.91 17.02
N LYS A 206 -15.85 9.26 15.82
CA LYS A 206 -16.67 9.28 14.59
C LYS A 206 -16.12 8.33 13.54
#